data_6a3b74bcb5b914f871ce8dba91ed08c3
#
_entry.id   6a3b74bcb5b914f871ce8dba91ed08c3
#
_cell.length_a   1.000
_cell.length_b   1.000
_cell.length_c   1.000
_cell.angle_alpha   90.00
_cell.angle_beta   90.00
_cell.angle_gamma   90.00
#
_symmetry.space_group_name_H-M   'P 1'
#
loop_
_entity.id
_entity.type
_entity.pdbx_description
1 polymer ?
#
loop_
_entity_poly.entity_id
_entity_poly.type
_entity_poly.pdbx_seq_one_letter_code
_entity_poly.pdbx_strand_id
1 'polypeptide(L)'
;MEGPNESPEISIEEDCGSEEDRELRLFSRGVLAQSLLRLRISIEEALRVANDIQGELGKRGAERVPRSEVHGMVLSRLGELQPREAHYADRLRYLVEHGGALIVLVGGSSGSGKSTIAAKVARRRGIEHVIGTDSVREALRVAIPPGVSPALHESSYTTHKTLADFVAADGKVERLGFLEHARPVASAVNGLLKRARKEDIGEVVEGIHVIPGLVEEAYREDPEVIVAIVSVPDAEEHKRRFLRASRREPRREDAGRYLENFSAIREIHDFLAEDATTKLIVLRPTSSYPQQ
;
A
#
# COMPACT_ATOMS: atom_id res chain seq x y z
N MET A 1 38.76 19.83 -30.68
CA MET A 1 37.85 20.13 -29.53
C MET A 1 36.48 19.72 -29.99
N GLU A 2 36.11 18.48 -29.69
CA GLU A 2 34.76 17.99 -29.91
C GLU A 2 33.91 18.50 -28.74
N GLY A 3 32.85 19.25 -29.07
CA GLY A 3 31.86 19.74 -28.10
C GLY A 3 31.11 18.61 -27.44
N PRO A 4 30.46 18.84 -26.29
CA PRO A 4 29.72 17.81 -25.59
C PRO A 4 28.62 17.27 -26.52
N ASN A 5 28.63 15.97 -26.73
CA ASN A 5 27.62 15.21 -27.49
C ASN A 5 26.28 15.34 -26.76
N GLU A 6 25.50 16.38 -27.09
CA GLU A 6 24.13 16.53 -26.62
C GLU A 6 23.32 15.43 -27.28
N SER A 7 22.94 14.44 -26.49
CA SER A 7 21.98 13.42 -26.91
C SER A 7 20.68 14.15 -27.32
N PRO A 8 20.08 13.84 -28.48
CA PRO A 8 18.87 14.54 -28.93
C PRO A 8 17.77 14.44 -27.86
N GLU A 9 17.12 15.58 -27.59
CA GLU A 9 15.96 15.63 -26.71
C GLU A 9 14.81 14.88 -27.33
N ILE A 10 14.42 13.77 -26.74
CA ILE A 10 13.31 12.92 -27.20
C ILE A 10 12.06 13.34 -26.45
N SER A 11 10.97 13.65 -27.17
CA SER A 11 9.67 13.98 -26.60
C SER A 11 8.71 12.80 -26.72
N ILE A 12 7.94 12.54 -25.66
CA ILE A 12 6.87 11.53 -25.65
C ILE A 12 5.55 12.23 -25.90
N GLU A 13 4.78 11.72 -26.85
CA GLU A 13 3.40 12.16 -27.14
C GLU A 13 2.42 11.29 -26.35
N GLU A 14 1.50 11.91 -25.61
CA GLU A 14 0.39 11.20 -24.95
C GLU A 14 -0.64 10.77 -26.01
N ASP A 15 -1.10 9.51 -25.95
CA ASP A 15 -2.01 8.92 -26.94
C ASP A 15 -3.48 9.35 -26.78
N CYS A 16 -3.81 10.26 -25.85
CA CYS A 16 -5.16 10.70 -25.54
C CYS A 16 -5.38 12.18 -25.86
N GLY A 17 -6.35 12.49 -26.71
CA GLY A 17 -6.84 13.85 -26.98
C GLY A 17 -6.93 14.18 -28.46
N SER A 18 -7.60 15.30 -28.77
CA SER A 18 -7.58 15.93 -30.12
C SER A 18 -6.14 16.38 -30.42
N GLU A 19 -5.79 16.54 -31.72
CA GLU A 19 -4.43 16.95 -32.13
C GLU A 19 -3.92 18.25 -31.47
N GLU A 20 -4.83 19.10 -30.99
CA GLU A 20 -4.50 20.37 -30.30
C GLU A 20 -4.18 20.24 -28.83
N ASP A 21 -4.52 19.10 -28.16
CA ASP A 21 -4.34 18.87 -26.69
C ASP A 21 -3.25 17.85 -26.37
N ARG A 22 -2.39 17.48 -27.34
CA ARG A 22 -1.32 16.51 -27.07
C ARG A 22 -0.22 17.12 -26.21
N GLU A 23 -0.16 16.71 -24.95
CA GLU A 23 0.90 17.11 -24.03
C GLU A 23 2.21 16.41 -24.40
N LEU A 24 3.24 17.19 -24.76
CA LEU A 24 4.58 16.70 -25.03
C LEU A 24 5.37 16.67 -23.73
N ARG A 25 5.89 15.51 -23.37
CA ARG A 25 6.76 15.33 -22.21
C ARG A 25 8.14 14.86 -22.64
N LEU A 26 9.19 15.46 -22.10
CA LEU A 26 10.55 15.01 -22.34
C LEU A 26 10.76 13.58 -21.82
N PHE A 27 11.35 12.72 -22.65
CA PHE A 27 11.76 11.39 -22.24
C PHE A 27 12.82 11.48 -21.13
N SER A 28 12.58 10.85 -20.01
CA SER A 28 13.53 10.76 -18.89
C SER A 28 13.78 9.32 -18.49
N ARG A 29 15.03 8.87 -18.58
CA ARG A 29 15.46 7.56 -18.07
C ARG A 29 15.07 7.35 -16.61
N GLY A 30 15.24 8.39 -15.80
CA GLY A 30 14.93 8.35 -14.38
C GLY A 30 13.45 8.10 -14.13
N VAL A 31 12.59 8.82 -14.85
CA VAL A 31 11.12 8.64 -14.77
C VAL A 31 10.71 7.26 -15.27
N LEU A 32 11.29 6.79 -16.39
CA LEU A 32 11.01 5.45 -16.89
C LEU A 32 11.50 4.37 -15.90
N ALA A 33 12.74 4.45 -15.40
CA ALA A 33 13.25 3.51 -14.41
C ALA A 33 12.40 3.50 -13.13
N GLN A 34 11.98 4.66 -12.63
CA GLN A 34 11.10 4.78 -11.47
C GLN A 34 9.73 4.12 -11.74
N SER A 35 9.17 4.29 -12.94
CA SER A 35 7.95 3.62 -13.34
C SER A 35 8.11 2.10 -13.40
N LEU A 36 9.26 1.62 -13.87
CA LEU A 36 9.60 0.20 -13.93
C LEU A 36 9.79 -0.44 -12.55
N LEU A 37 10.29 0.32 -11.55
CA LEU A 37 10.37 -0.17 -10.17
C LEU A 37 9.00 -0.55 -9.58
N ARG A 38 7.91 0.06 -10.07
CA ARG A 38 6.55 -0.32 -9.71
C ARG A 38 6.22 -1.76 -10.10
N LEU A 39 6.98 -2.35 -11.00
CA LEU A 39 6.79 -3.68 -11.58
C LEU A 39 7.59 -4.79 -10.86
N ARG A 40 8.14 -4.52 -9.69
CA ARG A 40 8.95 -5.44 -8.87
C ARG A 40 10.28 -5.89 -9.51
N ILE A 41 10.72 -5.26 -10.56
CA ILE A 41 12.07 -5.50 -11.07
C ILE A 41 13.09 -4.79 -10.19
N SER A 42 14.34 -5.30 -10.19
CA SER A 42 15.42 -4.67 -9.43
C SER A 42 15.75 -3.30 -10.00
N ILE A 43 16.36 -2.44 -9.19
CA ILE A 43 16.78 -1.11 -9.64
C ILE A 43 17.78 -1.20 -10.80
N GLU A 44 18.65 -2.22 -10.78
CA GLU A 44 19.64 -2.49 -11.82
C GLU A 44 18.96 -2.86 -13.15
N GLU A 45 17.95 -3.73 -13.11
CA GLU A 45 17.16 -4.11 -14.28
C GLU A 45 16.33 -2.95 -14.81
N ALA A 46 15.68 -2.17 -13.92
CA ALA A 46 14.92 -0.99 -14.30
C ALA A 46 15.79 0.06 -15.03
N LEU A 47 16.99 0.33 -14.50
CA LEU A 47 17.93 1.24 -15.11
C LEU A 47 18.48 0.69 -16.43
N ARG A 48 18.75 -0.62 -16.53
CA ARG A 48 19.21 -1.25 -17.77
C ARG A 48 18.16 -1.10 -18.86
N VAL A 49 16.90 -1.48 -18.59
CA VAL A 49 15.81 -1.35 -19.55
C VAL A 49 15.62 0.11 -20.00
N ALA A 50 15.65 1.05 -19.06
CA ALA A 50 15.50 2.47 -19.37
C ALA A 50 16.68 2.99 -20.24
N ASN A 51 17.92 2.56 -19.99
CA ASN A 51 19.08 2.90 -20.79
C ASN A 51 19.02 2.30 -22.18
N ASP A 52 18.60 1.02 -22.31
CA ASP A 52 18.50 0.33 -23.59
C ASP A 52 17.46 1.00 -24.49
N ILE A 53 16.30 1.39 -23.92
CA ILE A 53 15.24 2.12 -24.65
C ILE A 53 15.74 3.49 -25.10
N GLN A 54 16.39 4.26 -24.22
CA GLN A 54 16.96 5.55 -24.62
C GLN A 54 18.01 5.40 -25.73
N GLY A 55 18.88 4.41 -25.62
CA GLY A 55 19.90 4.13 -26.63
C GLY A 55 19.30 3.73 -27.99
N GLU A 56 18.21 2.96 -27.98
CA GLU A 56 17.50 2.57 -29.19
C GLU A 56 16.81 3.77 -29.85
N LEU A 57 16.07 4.59 -29.07
CA LEU A 57 15.42 5.80 -29.57
C LEU A 57 16.44 6.81 -30.12
N GLY A 58 17.57 7.00 -29.43
CA GLY A 58 18.66 7.86 -29.88
C GLY A 58 19.30 7.38 -31.20
N LYS A 59 19.51 6.07 -31.38
CA LYS A 59 20.05 5.49 -32.62
C LYS A 59 19.10 5.67 -33.81
N ARG A 60 17.79 5.72 -33.55
CA ARG A 60 16.77 5.96 -34.59
C ARG A 60 16.63 7.46 -34.94
N GLY A 61 17.29 8.36 -34.21
CA GLY A 61 17.11 9.80 -34.35
C GLY A 61 15.69 10.25 -34.04
N ALA A 62 15.01 9.55 -33.12
CA ALA A 62 13.63 9.84 -32.79
C ALA A 62 13.53 11.15 -32.00
N GLU A 63 12.85 12.16 -32.54
CA GLU A 63 12.58 13.43 -31.87
C GLU A 63 11.24 13.38 -31.11
N ARG A 64 10.27 12.63 -31.63
CA ARG A 64 8.92 12.44 -31.05
C ARG A 64 8.54 10.98 -31.14
N VAL A 65 8.05 10.43 -30.02
CA VAL A 65 7.70 9.01 -29.88
C VAL A 65 6.36 8.88 -29.18
N PRO A 66 5.39 8.16 -29.76
CA PRO A 66 4.14 7.85 -29.08
C PRO A 66 4.40 7.08 -27.76
N ARG A 67 3.63 7.38 -26.74
CA ARG A 67 3.72 6.67 -25.45
C ARG A 67 3.52 5.17 -25.61
N SER A 68 2.59 4.77 -26.46
CA SER A 68 2.32 3.36 -26.81
C SER A 68 3.55 2.64 -27.37
N GLU A 69 4.38 3.31 -28.17
CA GLU A 69 5.61 2.74 -28.71
C GLU A 69 6.64 2.48 -27.60
N VAL A 70 6.86 3.47 -26.71
CA VAL A 70 7.74 3.30 -25.53
C VAL A 70 7.25 2.13 -24.67
N HIS A 71 5.93 2.01 -24.47
CA HIS A 71 5.34 0.89 -23.75
C HIS A 71 5.60 -0.45 -24.44
N GLY A 72 5.45 -0.52 -25.76
CA GLY A 72 5.78 -1.73 -26.54
C GLY A 72 7.23 -2.15 -26.37
N MET A 73 8.17 -1.19 -26.40
CA MET A 73 9.59 -1.43 -26.16
C MET A 73 9.85 -1.97 -24.73
N VAL A 74 9.19 -1.39 -23.72
CA VAL A 74 9.27 -1.86 -22.32
C VAL A 74 8.81 -3.30 -22.22
N LEU A 75 7.62 -3.62 -22.77
CA LEU A 75 7.06 -4.98 -22.72
C LEU A 75 7.96 -6.01 -23.40
N SER A 76 8.55 -5.67 -24.55
CA SER A 76 9.50 -6.52 -25.25
C SER A 76 10.72 -6.84 -24.37
N ARG A 77 11.35 -5.81 -23.77
CA ARG A 77 12.54 -5.98 -22.93
C ARG A 77 12.27 -6.76 -21.65
N LEU A 78 11.08 -6.58 -21.05
CA LEU A 78 10.70 -7.30 -19.85
C LEU A 78 10.35 -8.76 -20.14
N GLY A 79 9.76 -9.06 -21.31
CA GLY A 79 9.50 -10.43 -21.76
C GLY A 79 10.78 -11.26 -21.96
N GLU A 80 11.91 -10.62 -22.29
CA GLU A 80 13.22 -11.26 -22.41
C GLU A 80 13.85 -11.60 -21.06
N LEU A 81 13.45 -10.90 -19.97
CA LEU A 81 14.13 -10.98 -18.68
C LEU A 81 13.67 -12.12 -17.78
N GLN A 82 12.42 -12.62 -17.89
CA GLN A 82 11.92 -13.69 -17.02
C GLN A 82 10.80 -14.56 -17.64
N PRO A 83 11.09 -15.82 -18.03
CA PRO A 83 10.07 -16.75 -18.53
C PRO A 83 9.09 -17.28 -17.47
N ARG A 84 9.31 -17.00 -16.18
CA ARG A 84 8.52 -17.57 -15.07
C ARG A 84 7.27 -16.79 -14.68
N GLU A 85 7.00 -15.65 -15.30
CA GLU A 85 5.99 -14.72 -14.81
C GLU A 85 5.01 -14.23 -15.90
N ALA A 86 4.39 -15.15 -16.64
CA ALA A 86 3.26 -14.82 -17.55
C ALA A 86 2.17 -14.00 -16.80
N HIS A 87 1.94 -14.31 -15.52
CA HIS A 87 1.03 -13.57 -14.64
C HIS A 87 1.46 -12.12 -14.37
N TYR A 88 2.77 -11.84 -14.39
CA TYR A 88 3.29 -10.46 -14.29
C TYR A 88 3.14 -9.71 -15.60
N ALA A 89 3.32 -10.36 -16.73
CA ALA A 89 3.16 -9.73 -18.04
C ALA A 89 1.73 -9.26 -18.27
N ASP A 90 0.72 -10.04 -17.85
CA ASP A 90 -0.69 -9.66 -17.97
C ASP A 90 -1.06 -8.50 -17.03
N ARG A 91 -0.55 -8.53 -15.79
CA ARG A 91 -0.75 -7.42 -14.84
C ARG A 91 0.02 -6.16 -15.25
N LEU A 92 1.18 -6.32 -15.87
CA LEU A 92 1.97 -5.25 -16.50
C LEU A 92 1.22 -4.62 -17.65
N ARG A 93 0.70 -5.46 -18.54
CA ARG A 93 -0.10 -5.02 -19.69
C ARG A 93 -1.31 -4.24 -19.20
N TYR A 94 -2.02 -4.75 -18.18
CA TYR A 94 -3.14 -4.05 -17.57
C TYR A 94 -2.75 -2.68 -16.99
N LEU A 95 -1.66 -2.60 -16.20
CA LEU A 95 -1.17 -1.34 -15.61
C LEU A 95 -0.64 -0.34 -16.65
N VAL A 96 -0.11 -0.86 -17.75
CA VAL A 96 0.38 -0.05 -18.88
C VAL A 96 -0.78 0.45 -19.76
N GLU A 97 -1.75 -0.41 -20.03
CA GLU A 97 -2.90 -0.11 -20.88
C GLU A 97 -3.93 0.80 -20.17
N HIS A 98 -4.06 0.67 -18.86
CA HIS A 98 -5.07 1.37 -18.07
C HIS A 98 -4.51 2.50 -17.18
N GLY A 99 -3.19 2.57 -17.02
CA GLY A 99 -2.44 3.71 -16.46
C GLY A 99 -2.85 4.22 -15.07
N GLY A 100 -3.65 3.46 -14.32
CA GLY A 100 -4.23 3.90 -13.08
C GLY A 100 -3.26 3.85 -11.88
N ALA A 101 -3.51 4.70 -10.90
CA ALA A 101 -2.72 4.78 -9.70
C ALA A 101 -2.99 3.61 -8.74
N LEU A 102 -1.93 2.89 -8.36
CA LEU A 102 -2.02 1.76 -7.44
C LEU A 102 -2.35 2.22 -6.01
N ILE A 103 -3.42 1.68 -5.46
CA ILE A 103 -3.80 1.87 -4.06
C ILE A 103 -3.51 0.59 -3.26
N VAL A 104 -2.84 0.72 -2.13
CA VAL A 104 -2.49 -0.43 -1.28
C VAL A 104 -2.98 -0.21 0.14
N LEU A 105 -3.86 -1.07 0.60
CA LEU A 105 -4.35 -1.11 1.97
C LEU A 105 -3.58 -2.18 2.75
N VAL A 106 -2.95 -1.79 3.87
CA VAL A 106 -2.17 -2.69 4.72
C VAL A 106 -2.77 -2.73 6.12
N GLY A 107 -3.57 -3.74 6.37
CA GLY A 107 -4.18 -3.98 7.67
C GLY A 107 -3.35 -4.90 8.58
N GLY A 108 -3.74 -4.97 9.84
CA GLY A 108 -3.16 -5.86 10.83
C GLY A 108 -3.21 -5.28 12.23
N SER A 109 -3.13 -6.15 13.23
CA SER A 109 -3.16 -5.76 14.64
C SER A 109 -1.91 -4.97 15.06
N SER A 110 -1.94 -4.37 16.24
CA SER A 110 -0.76 -3.74 16.86
C SER A 110 0.39 -4.76 16.91
N GLY A 111 1.62 -4.32 16.63
CA GLY A 111 2.81 -5.19 16.68
C GLY A 111 2.98 -6.15 15.49
N SER A 112 2.07 -6.21 14.52
CA SER A 112 2.18 -7.09 13.35
C SER A 112 3.30 -6.71 12.36
N GLY A 113 3.72 -5.43 12.36
CA GLY A 113 4.75 -4.91 11.43
C GLY A 113 4.17 -4.25 10.17
N LYS A 114 2.86 -3.97 10.14
CA LYS A 114 2.16 -3.35 9.02
C LYS A 114 2.79 -2.06 8.51
N SER A 115 3.13 -1.12 9.42
CA SER A 115 3.76 0.17 9.06
C SER A 115 5.11 -0.01 8.37
N THR A 116 5.90 -1.00 8.79
CA THR A 116 7.17 -1.35 8.15
C THR A 116 6.94 -1.88 6.73
N ILE A 117 5.92 -2.71 6.54
CA ILE A 117 5.56 -3.26 5.23
C ILE A 117 5.01 -2.15 4.33
N ALA A 118 4.09 -1.32 4.84
CA ALA A 118 3.51 -0.19 4.13
C ALA A 118 4.60 0.77 3.60
N ALA A 119 5.54 1.18 4.46
CA ALA A 119 6.66 2.03 4.07
C ALA A 119 7.57 1.40 3.00
N LYS A 120 7.82 0.08 3.08
CA LYS A 120 8.59 -0.64 2.06
C LYS A 120 7.83 -0.74 0.74
N VAL A 121 6.53 -0.98 0.77
CA VAL A 121 5.68 -1.01 -0.43
C VAL A 121 5.67 0.36 -1.09
N ALA A 122 5.39 1.42 -0.34
CA ALA A 122 5.38 2.78 -0.82
C ALA A 122 6.69 3.14 -1.54
N ARG A 123 7.83 2.91 -0.87
CA ARG A 123 9.16 3.17 -1.45
C ARG A 123 9.43 2.37 -2.73
N ARG A 124 9.12 1.06 -2.72
CA ARG A 124 9.35 0.19 -3.88
C ARG A 124 8.45 0.51 -5.06
N ARG A 125 7.29 1.12 -4.82
CA ARG A 125 6.31 1.47 -5.83
C ARG A 125 6.36 2.92 -6.25
N GLY A 126 7.21 3.74 -5.62
CA GLY A 126 7.26 5.18 -5.85
C GLY A 126 5.96 5.88 -5.46
N ILE A 127 5.24 5.35 -4.45
CA ILE A 127 4.03 5.96 -3.92
C ILE A 127 4.44 6.93 -2.82
N GLU A 128 4.12 8.20 -2.98
CA GLU A 128 4.48 9.26 -2.04
C GLU A 128 3.46 9.43 -0.90
N HIS A 129 2.20 9.11 -1.19
CA HIS A 129 1.12 9.25 -0.22
C HIS A 129 1.01 8.00 0.66
N VAL A 130 1.39 8.14 1.93
CA VAL A 130 1.25 7.09 2.95
C VAL A 130 0.43 7.63 4.11
N ILE A 131 -0.73 7.04 4.34
CA ILE A 131 -1.69 7.47 5.36
C ILE A 131 -1.83 6.40 6.42
N GLY A 132 -1.53 6.76 7.68
CA GLY A 132 -1.83 5.92 8.84
C GLY A 132 -3.27 6.11 9.30
N THR A 133 -4.02 5.03 9.50
CA THR A 133 -5.40 5.11 9.96
C THR A 133 -5.53 5.64 11.39
N ASP A 134 -4.47 5.60 12.19
CA ASP A 134 -4.44 6.25 13.51
C ASP A 134 -4.50 7.77 13.37
N SER A 135 -3.85 8.36 12.37
CA SER A 135 -3.96 9.80 12.07
C SER A 135 -5.38 10.18 11.64
N VAL A 136 -6.02 9.33 10.83
CA VAL A 136 -7.43 9.51 10.43
C VAL A 136 -8.33 9.48 11.66
N ARG A 137 -8.10 8.50 12.56
CA ARG A 137 -8.83 8.41 13.83
C ARG A 137 -8.67 9.67 14.68
N GLU A 138 -7.46 10.16 14.86
CA GLU A 138 -7.21 11.37 15.65
C GLU A 138 -7.93 12.59 15.05
N ALA A 139 -7.98 12.74 13.73
CA ALA A 139 -8.75 13.78 13.08
C ALA A 139 -10.26 13.63 13.34
N LEU A 140 -10.79 12.41 13.27
CA LEU A 140 -12.20 12.13 13.56
C LEU A 140 -12.56 12.39 15.02
N ARG A 141 -11.66 12.12 15.99
CA ARG A 141 -11.86 12.41 17.41
C ARG A 141 -12.04 13.90 17.70
N VAL A 142 -11.45 14.76 16.89
CA VAL A 142 -11.68 16.21 17.02
C VAL A 142 -13.09 16.59 16.57
N ALA A 143 -13.60 15.93 15.52
CA ALA A 143 -14.91 16.23 14.94
C ALA A 143 -16.07 15.51 15.64
N ILE A 144 -15.83 14.32 16.20
CA ILE A 144 -16.85 13.46 16.83
C ILE A 144 -16.57 13.40 18.34
N PRO A 145 -17.39 14.04 19.18
CA PRO A 145 -17.14 14.05 20.62
C PRO A 145 -17.39 12.68 21.26
N PRO A 146 -16.79 12.40 22.45
CA PRO A 146 -16.93 11.13 23.16
C PRO A 146 -18.38 10.72 23.46
N GLY A 147 -19.29 11.67 23.66
CA GLY A 147 -20.71 11.41 23.90
C GLY A 147 -21.44 10.83 22.67
N VAL A 148 -20.90 11.03 21.46
CA VAL A 148 -21.47 10.48 20.21
C VAL A 148 -20.84 9.13 19.86
N SER A 149 -19.54 8.98 20.03
CA SER A 149 -18.81 7.73 19.73
C SER A 149 -17.77 7.46 20.83
N PRO A 150 -18.14 6.90 21.97
CA PRO A 150 -17.20 6.60 23.05
C PRO A 150 -16.07 5.65 22.57
N ALA A 151 -16.42 4.63 21.78
CA ALA A 151 -15.47 3.65 21.27
C ALA A 151 -14.33 4.30 20.45
N LEU A 152 -14.60 5.34 19.68
CA LEU A 152 -13.60 6.06 18.89
C LEU A 152 -12.50 6.69 19.75
N HIS A 153 -12.82 7.04 21.01
CA HIS A 153 -11.91 7.70 21.97
C HIS A 153 -11.11 6.72 22.83
N GLU A 154 -11.40 5.43 22.77
CA GLU A 154 -10.66 4.37 23.43
C GLU A 154 -9.53 3.82 22.54
N SER A 155 -8.64 3.02 23.13
CA SER A 155 -7.69 2.21 22.35
C SER A 155 -8.41 1.03 21.74
N SER A 156 -8.01 0.59 20.53
CA SER A 156 -8.66 -0.49 19.79
C SER A 156 -8.84 -1.79 20.59
N TYR A 157 -7.96 -2.04 21.54
CA TYR A 157 -7.95 -3.23 22.42
C TYR A 157 -8.65 -3.02 23.78
N THR A 158 -9.12 -1.80 24.09
CA THR A 158 -9.87 -1.51 25.33
C THR A 158 -11.34 -1.13 25.08
N THR A 159 -11.73 -0.99 23.83
CA THR A 159 -13.08 -0.59 23.42
C THR A 159 -14.19 -1.49 23.92
N HIS A 160 -13.90 -2.79 24.14
CA HIS A 160 -14.85 -3.72 24.75
C HIS A 160 -15.36 -3.26 26.12
N LYS A 161 -14.56 -2.44 26.86
CA LYS A 161 -14.94 -1.91 28.17
C LYS A 161 -16.09 -0.92 28.07
N THR A 162 -16.27 -0.24 26.92
CA THR A 162 -17.40 0.67 26.70
C THR A 162 -18.71 -0.07 26.39
N LEU A 163 -18.64 -1.37 26.07
CA LEU A 163 -19.79 -2.20 25.75
C LEU A 163 -20.15 -3.19 26.88
N ALA A 164 -19.39 -3.24 27.97
CA ALA A 164 -19.52 -4.26 29.03
C ALA A 164 -20.93 -4.33 29.64
N ASP A 165 -21.67 -3.20 29.68
CA ASP A 165 -23.03 -3.14 30.22
C ASP A 165 -24.12 -3.63 29.24
N PHE A 166 -23.78 -3.83 27.96
CA PHE A 166 -24.74 -4.13 26.91
C PHE A 166 -24.62 -5.53 26.30
N VAL A 167 -23.51 -6.22 26.55
CA VAL A 167 -23.23 -7.53 25.91
C VAL A 167 -23.07 -8.61 26.95
N ALA A 168 -24.17 -9.28 27.28
CA ALA A 168 -24.12 -10.52 28.04
C ALA A 168 -23.85 -11.70 27.07
N ALA A 169 -22.83 -12.50 27.40
CA ALA A 169 -22.77 -13.94 27.21
C ALA A 169 -22.08 -14.58 25.98
N ASP A 170 -21.77 -13.94 24.86
CA ASP A 170 -21.25 -14.72 23.71
C ASP A 170 -19.76 -14.58 23.37
N GLY A 171 -18.89 -14.17 24.30
CA GLY A 171 -17.42 -14.32 24.19
C GLY A 171 -16.72 -13.56 23.05
N LYS A 172 -17.40 -12.58 22.42
CA LYS A 172 -16.85 -11.79 21.29
C LYS A 172 -16.91 -10.28 21.54
N VAL A 173 -16.87 -9.88 22.81
CA VAL A 173 -17.03 -8.47 23.21
C VAL A 173 -15.88 -7.61 22.67
N GLU A 174 -14.67 -8.14 22.67
CA GLU A 174 -13.48 -7.48 22.12
C GLU A 174 -13.65 -7.18 20.63
N ARG A 175 -14.17 -8.14 19.87
CA ARG A 175 -14.43 -8.00 18.42
C ARG A 175 -15.51 -6.96 18.15
N LEU A 176 -16.61 -6.98 18.91
CA LEU A 176 -17.70 -6.01 18.78
C LEU A 176 -17.23 -4.59 19.13
N GLY A 177 -16.53 -4.44 20.25
CA GLY A 177 -15.94 -3.15 20.66
C GLY A 177 -14.97 -2.62 19.62
N PHE A 178 -14.13 -3.48 19.07
CA PHE A 178 -13.22 -3.12 17.99
C PHE A 178 -13.95 -2.69 16.72
N LEU A 179 -15.01 -3.37 16.32
CA LEU A 179 -15.80 -2.97 15.14
C LEU A 179 -16.48 -1.61 15.33
N GLU A 180 -17.04 -1.33 16.50
CA GLU A 180 -17.62 -0.02 16.80
C GLU A 180 -16.56 1.10 16.75
N HIS A 181 -15.36 0.83 17.24
CA HIS A 181 -14.22 1.73 17.14
C HIS A 181 -13.77 1.95 15.69
N ALA A 182 -13.73 0.89 14.89
CA ALA A 182 -13.13 0.89 13.56
C ALA A 182 -14.07 1.45 12.47
N ARG A 183 -15.39 1.29 12.60
CA ARG A 183 -16.35 1.70 11.56
C ARG A 183 -16.26 3.15 11.11
N PRO A 184 -16.19 4.16 11.99
CA PRO A 184 -16.03 5.56 11.56
C PRO A 184 -14.74 5.78 10.78
N VAL A 185 -13.65 5.15 11.23
CA VAL A 185 -12.35 5.25 10.56
C VAL A 185 -12.36 4.55 9.21
N ALA A 186 -12.95 3.36 9.12
CA ALA A 186 -13.10 2.62 7.86
C ALA A 186 -13.96 3.39 6.85
N SER A 187 -15.02 4.07 7.30
CA SER A 187 -15.82 4.95 6.44
C SER A 187 -14.97 6.11 5.86
N ALA A 188 -14.13 6.73 6.69
CA ALA A 188 -13.21 7.76 6.24
C ALA A 188 -12.16 7.20 5.27
N VAL A 189 -11.65 5.98 5.50
CA VAL A 189 -10.74 5.29 4.58
C VAL A 189 -11.41 5.08 3.22
N ASN A 190 -12.65 4.61 3.14
CA ASN A 190 -13.39 4.51 1.87
C ASN A 190 -13.51 5.87 1.17
N GLY A 191 -13.67 6.96 1.93
CA GLY A 191 -13.63 8.32 1.39
C GLY A 191 -12.27 8.69 0.78
N LEU A 192 -11.16 8.29 1.40
CA LEU A 192 -9.80 8.45 0.86
C LEU A 192 -9.63 7.66 -0.44
N LEU A 193 -10.10 6.40 -0.48
CA LEU A 193 -10.06 5.58 -1.69
C LEU A 193 -10.82 6.23 -2.84
N LYS A 194 -12.02 6.75 -2.55
CA LYS A 194 -12.84 7.47 -3.54
C LYS A 194 -12.09 8.67 -4.11
N ARG A 195 -11.42 9.44 -3.25
CA ARG A 195 -10.60 10.57 -3.68
C ARG A 195 -9.41 10.10 -4.52
N ALA A 196 -8.64 9.14 -4.04
CA ALA A 196 -7.45 8.62 -4.71
C ALA A 196 -7.79 8.10 -6.12
N ARG A 197 -8.92 7.38 -6.27
CA ARG A 197 -9.41 6.92 -7.57
C ARG A 197 -9.83 8.06 -8.49
N LYS A 198 -10.56 9.05 -7.96
CA LYS A 198 -11.01 10.22 -8.73
C LYS A 198 -9.85 11.08 -9.26
N GLU A 199 -8.81 11.21 -8.46
CA GLU A 199 -7.64 12.06 -8.74
C GLU A 199 -6.48 11.28 -9.37
N ASP A 200 -6.65 9.98 -9.62
CA ASP A 200 -5.62 9.06 -10.12
C ASP A 200 -4.31 9.11 -9.30
N ILE A 201 -4.45 9.06 -7.98
CA ILE A 201 -3.33 9.16 -7.03
C ILE A 201 -2.99 7.78 -6.46
N GLY A 202 -1.71 7.38 -6.59
CA GLY A 202 -1.18 6.21 -5.88
C GLY A 202 -1.10 6.47 -4.38
N GLU A 203 -1.68 5.57 -3.57
CA GLU A 203 -1.78 5.75 -2.13
C GLU A 203 -1.55 4.46 -1.38
N VAL A 204 -0.86 4.53 -0.24
CA VAL A 204 -0.77 3.43 0.73
C VAL A 204 -1.49 3.85 2.00
N VAL A 205 -2.55 3.13 2.36
CA VAL A 205 -3.25 3.32 3.65
C VAL A 205 -2.89 2.17 4.58
N GLU A 206 -2.37 2.47 5.78
CA GLU A 206 -1.97 1.42 6.72
C GLU A 206 -2.62 1.61 8.08
N GLY A 207 -3.01 0.52 8.73
CA GLY A 207 -3.46 0.56 10.11
C GLY A 207 -4.38 -0.59 10.51
N ILE A 208 -4.72 -0.61 11.80
CA ILE A 208 -5.60 -1.63 12.37
C ILE A 208 -7.04 -1.52 11.86
N HIS A 209 -7.43 -0.34 11.39
CA HIS A 209 -8.80 -0.04 10.91
C HIS A 209 -9.01 -0.46 9.44
N VAL A 210 -7.98 -0.95 8.76
CA VAL A 210 -8.10 -1.62 7.47
C VAL A 210 -8.68 -3.01 7.72
N ILE A 211 -9.99 -3.11 7.66
CA ILE A 211 -10.76 -4.35 7.85
C ILE A 211 -11.37 -4.70 6.50
N PRO A 212 -11.02 -5.86 5.92
CA PRO A 212 -11.50 -6.24 4.59
C PRO A 212 -13.02 -6.15 4.41
N GLY A 213 -13.78 -6.63 5.38
CA GLY A 213 -15.24 -6.58 5.35
C GLY A 213 -15.85 -5.17 5.44
N LEU A 214 -15.08 -4.16 5.82
CA LEU A 214 -15.50 -2.74 5.86
C LEU A 214 -14.99 -1.92 4.67
N VAL A 215 -14.12 -2.48 3.82
CA VAL A 215 -13.77 -1.87 2.53
C VAL A 215 -14.92 -2.08 1.57
N GLU A 216 -15.39 -1.01 0.91
CA GLU A 216 -16.48 -1.08 -0.06
C GLU A 216 -16.16 -2.09 -1.17
N GLU A 217 -17.19 -2.85 -1.61
CA GLU A 217 -17.04 -3.92 -2.59
C GLU A 217 -16.42 -3.43 -3.90
N ALA A 218 -16.82 -2.24 -4.35
CA ALA A 218 -16.27 -1.62 -5.55
C ALA A 218 -14.73 -1.48 -5.52
N TYR A 219 -14.15 -1.23 -4.34
CA TYR A 219 -12.68 -1.16 -4.18
C TYR A 219 -12.05 -2.53 -3.94
N ARG A 220 -12.77 -3.47 -3.35
CA ARG A 220 -12.26 -4.85 -3.19
C ARG A 220 -12.16 -5.59 -4.52
N GLU A 221 -13.02 -5.26 -5.45
CA GLU A 221 -13.06 -5.84 -6.81
C GLU A 221 -12.17 -5.07 -7.81
N ASP A 222 -11.74 -3.85 -7.45
CA ASP A 222 -10.89 -3.01 -8.29
C ASP A 222 -9.48 -3.61 -8.44
N PRO A 223 -9.01 -3.92 -9.65
CA PRO A 223 -7.71 -4.53 -9.88
C PRO A 223 -6.52 -3.64 -9.48
N GLU A 224 -6.73 -2.34 -9.33
CA GLU A 224 -5.71 -1.37 -8.90
C GLU A 224 -5.71 -1.16 -7.39
N VAL A 225 -6.63 -1.78 -6.65
CA VAL A 225 -6.68 -1.77 -5.19
C VAL A 225 -6.20 -3.12 -4.64
N ILE A 226 -5.17 -3.07 -3.81
CA ILE A 226 -4.65 -4.24 -3.12
C ILE A 226 -4.98 -4.11 -1.63
N VAL A 227 -5.73 -5.06 -1.09
CA VAL A 227 -5.95 -5.16 0.36
C VAL A 227 -5.10 -6.31 0.90
N ALA A 228 -4.28 -6.04 1.91
CA ALA A 228 -3.40 -7.03 2.52
C ALA A 228 -3.47 -6.97 4.05
N ILE A 229 -3.57 -8.13 4.70
CA ILE A 229 -3.52 -8.24 6.16
C ILE A 229 -2.19 -8.85 6.60
N VAL A 230 -1.51 -8.14 7.50
CA VAL A 230 -0.25 -8.62 8.10
C VAL A 230 -0.58 -9.43 9.34
N SER A 231 -0.36 -10.73 9.24
CA SER A 231 -0.62 -11.70 10.33
C SER A 231 0.68 -12.20 10.94
N VAL A 232 0.67 -12.36 12.28
CA VAL A 232 1.73 -13.01 13.08
C VAL A 232 1.10 -14.20 13.79
N PRO A 233 1.06 -15.40 13.18
CA PRO A 233 0.35 -16.56 13.74
C PRO A 233 0.87 -16.98 15.11
N ASP A 234 2.20 -16.95 15.32
CA ASP A 234 2.82 -17.31 16.59
C ASP A 234 2.64 -16.19 17.64
N ALA A 235 1.90 -16.48 18.69
CA ALA A 235 1.61 -15.55 19.78
C ALA A 235 2.87 -15.11 20.54
N GLU A 236 3.84 -16.00 20.74
CA GLU A 236 5.08 -15.67 21.44
C GLU A 236 5.99 -14.77 20.60
N GLU A 237 6.05 -15.00 19.28
CA GLU A 237 6.73 -14.06 18.38
C GLU A 237 6.02 -12.70 18.37
N HIS A 238 4.70 -12.68 18.42
CA HIS A 238 3.93 -11.44 18.49
C HIS A 238 4.26 -10.64 19.77
N LYS A 239 4.31 -11.29 20.93
CA LYS A 239 4.76 -10.67 22.20
C LYS A 239 6.20 -10.15 22.10
N ARG A 240 7.12 -10.96 21.55
CA ARG A 240 8.51 -10.55 21.36
C ARG A 240 8.68 -9.29 20.53
N ARG A 241 7.79 -9.05 19.55
CA ARG A 241 7.80 -7.84 18.73
C ARG A 241 7.50 -6.58 19.53
N PHE A 242 6.55 -6.63 20.47
CA PHE A 242 6.30 -5.50 21.38
C PHE A 242 7.54 -5.18 22.22
N LEU A 243 8.17 -6.20 22.80
CA LEU A 243 9.37 -6.03 23.62
C LEU A 243 10.55 -5.43 22.81
N ARG A 244 10.73 -5.86 21.56
CA ARG A 244 11.76 -5.30 20.66
C ARG A 244 11.47 -3.86 20.28
N ALA A 245 10.22 -3.52 19.99
CA ALA A 245 9.81 -2.16 19.63
C ALA A 245 10.03 -1.16 20.78
N SER A 246 9.67 -1.56 22.01
CA SER A 246 9.88 -0.76 23.21
C SER A 246 11.36 -0.46 23.50
N ARG A 247 12.26 -1.39 23.19
CA ARG A 247 13.73 -1.19 23.36
C ARG A 247 14.31 -0.21 22.33
N ARG A 248 13.72 -0.13 21.13
CA ARG A 248 14.21 0.74 20.03
C ARG A 248 13.70 2.17 20.15
N GLU A 249 12.49 2.33 20.65
CA GLU A 249 11.84 3.64 20.80
C GLU A 249 11.21 3.77 22.20
N PRO A 250 11.98 4.20 23.20
CA PRO A 250 11.48 4.30 24.59
C PRO A 250 10.30 5.27 24.78
N ARG A 251 10.05 6.16 23.80
CA ARG A 251 8.91 7.10 23.80
C ARG A 251 7.62 6.50 23.24
N ARG A 252 7.66 5.31 22.64
CA ARG A 252 6.42 4.60 22.30
C ARG A 252 5.76 4.10 23.58
N GLU A 253 4.42 4.09 23.55
CA GLU A 253 3.57 3.58 24.62
C GLU A 253 4.15 2.35 25.29
N ASP A 254 4.09 2.34 26.61
CA ASP A 254 4.65 1.33 27.47
C ASP A 254 4.30 -0.09 26.98
N ALA A 255 5.31 -0.89 26.67
CA ALA A 255 5.12 -2.30 26.28
C ALA A 255 4.28 -3.08 27.30
N GLY A 256 4.26 -2.64 28.57
CA GLY A 256 3.41 -3.15 29.62
C GLY A 256 1.93 -3.09 29.24
N ARG A 257 1.44 -1.97 28.74
CA ARG A 257 0.02 -1.82 28.34
C ARG A 257 -0.39 -2.79 27.24
N TYR A 258 0.50 -3.04 26.27
CA TYR A 258 0.24 -4.03 25.23
C TYR A 258 0.23 -5.46 25.77
N LEU A 259 1.14 -5.78 26.66
CA LEU A 259 1.22 -7.12 27.28
C LEU A 259 0.04 -7.39 28.21
N GLU A 260 -0.41 -6.40 28.98
CA GLU A 260 -1.60 -6.49 29.82
C GLU A 260 -2.88 -6.74 29.01
N ASN A 261 -2.96 -6.18 27.80
CA ASN A 261 -4.13 -6.32 26.90
C ASN A 261 -3.87 -7.30 25.75
N PHE A 262 -2.86 -8.17 25.86
CA PHE A 262 -2.42 -9.03 24.77
C PHE A 262 -3.50 -10.00 24.30
N SER A 263 -4.35 -10.49 25.19
CA SER A 263 -5.49 -11.36 24.81
C SER A 263 -6.45 -10.65 23.86
N ALA A 264 -6.83 -9.40 24.16
CA ALA A 264 -7.71 -8.61 23.28
C ALA A 264 -7.02 -8.28 21.94
N ILE A 265 -5.72 -8.00 21.95
CA ILE A 265 -4.94 -7.79 20.73
C ILE A 265 -4.91 -9.05 19.86
N ARG A 266 -4.80 -10.23 20.48
CA ARG A 266 -4.85 -11.52 19.75
C ARG A 266 -6.22 -11.79 19.17
N GLU A 267 -7.30 -11.53 19.91
CA GLU A 267 -8.67 -11.68 19.38
C GLU A 267 -8.89 -10.80 18.15
N ILE A 268 -8.43 -9.53 18.20
CA ILE A 268 -8.49 -8.64 17.04
C ILE A 268 -7.60 -9.15 15.90
N HIS A 269 -6.40 -9.66 16.21
CA HIS A 269 -5.50 -10.23 15.21
C HIS A 269 -6.16 -11.40 14.47
N ASP A 270 -6.74 -12.33 15.23
CA ASP A 270 -7.34 -13.55 14.67
C ASP A 270 -8.61 -13.18 13.87
N PHE A 271 -9.40 -12.22 14.34
CA PHE A 271 -10.52 -11.66 13.59
C PHE A 271 -10.09 -11.07 12.24
N LEU A 272 -9.06 -10.22 12.21
CA LEU A 272 -8.56 -9.62 10.96
C LEU A 272 -8.01 -10.69 10.00
N ALA A 273 -7.36 -11.73 10.53
CA ALA A 273 -6.85 -12.83 9.72
C ALA A 273 -7.97 -13.71 9.15
N GLU A 274 -9.05 -13.96 9.91
CA GLU A 274 -10.23 -14.68 9.47
C GLU A 274 -10.99 -13.92 8.37
N ASP A 275 -11.20 -12.61 8.56
CA ASP A 275 -11.92 -11.75 7.60
C ASP A 275 -11.17 -11.64 6.26
N ALA A 276 -9.85 -11.86 6.29
CA ALA A 276 -9.00 -11.85 5.10
C ALA A 276 -9.08 -13.10 4.22
N THR A 277 -9.77 -14.17 4.62
CA THR A 277 -9.63 -15.50 3.99
C THR A 277 -10.26 -15.66 2.61
N THR A 278 -11.05 -14.71 2.12
CA THR A 278 -11.84 -14.95 0.91
C THR A 278 -11.22 -14.44 -0.40
N LYS A 279 -10.37 -13.41 -0.40
CA LYS A 279 -9.73 -12.87 -1.63
C LYS A 279 -8.43 -12.05 -1.38
N LEU A 280 -7.79 -12.19 -0.23
CA LEU A 280 -6.78 -11.25 0.25
C LEU A 280 -5.41 -11.90 0.44
N ILE A 281 -4.37 -11.06 0.35
CA ILE A 281 -2.99 -11.49 0.58
C ILE A 281 -2.73 -11.45 2.08
N VAL A 282 -2.63 -12.61 2.73
CA VAL A 282 -2.12 -12.70 4.10
C VAL A 282 -0.60 -12.67 4.05
N LEU A 283 -0.02 -11.54 4.44
CA LEU A 283 1.43 -11.40 4.53
C LEU A 283 1.93 -11.95 5.87
N ARG A 284 2.78 -12.98 5.80
CA ARG A 284 3.49 -13.51 6.97
C ARG A 284 4.91 -12.96 6.95
N PRO A 285 5.28 -12.05 7.86
CA PRO A 285 6.66 -11.60 7.92
C PRO A 285 7.55 -12.77 8.36
N THR A 286 8.56 -13.09 7.55
CA THR A 286 9.55 -14.11 7.91
C THR A 286 10.33 -13.69 9.13
N SER A 287 10.57 -14.62 10.06
CA SER A 287 11.29 -14.41 11.32
C SER A 287 12.80 -14.16 11.14
N SER A 288 13.31 -14.32 9.93
CA SER A 288 14.73 -14.21 9.62
C SER A 288 15.04 -12.91 8.87
N TYR A 289 15.34 -11.84 9.62
CA TYR A 289 16.23 -10.81 9.11
C TYR A 289 17.65 -11.19 9.56
N PRO A 290 18.63 -11.37 8.66
CA PRO A 290 20.03 -11.37 9.06
C PRO A 290 20.31 -10.03 9.73
N GLN A 291 20.93 -10.09 10.90
CA GLN A 291 21.47 -8.91 11.57
C GLN A 291 22.62 -8.39 10.68
N GLN A 292 22.48 -7.21 10.14
CA GLN A 292 23.59 -6.35 9.74
C GLN A 292 23.61 -5.15 10.66
#